data_f2a5c1694704776cdcecac39163849ec
#
_entry.id   f2a5c1694704776cdcecac39163849ec
#
_cell.length_a   1.000
_cell.length_b   1.000
_cell.length_c   1.000
_cell.angle_alpha   90.00
_cell.angle_beta   90.00
_cell.angle_gamma   90.00
#
_symmetry.space_group_name_H-M   'P 1'
#
loop_
_entity.id
_entity.type
_entity.pdbx_description
1 polymer ?
#
loop_
_entity_poly.entity_id
_entity_poly.type
_entity_poly.pdbx_seq_one_letter_code
_entity_poly.pdbx_strand_id
1 'polypeptide(L)'
;MLLGGSKTDHIFLLDDLKEHLDEIHAVGANYVRNTMSQREGRQLKPHKLLPDGTFDLDQWNAEYWRRFKNMLRWTAERDIIVQIEVWDRFDFSQNHWETSPWNPGKNVNYTYEQTGFSTTYPAHAGQDRQPFFHSIPGMPNYNEKLDLIRSYQEAFVDKMLSYSLAYGNVLYCMNNETSTPPAWGQYWIKFIKARAAEKGVSVWTTDMFDDAYRGAEATHAPIVFEDPEQYMFADISQVNSRNFEQEHWDRLQWLLQQVRRHPRPSNHTKIYGSGYYTFGTGGPEDGVERFWRNILGGSASARFHRPDAGNGLNDLAKASIQAARLLESRMKFWLITPHMELLSDRTPNEAYLAAKPGECYALYFTNGGSVSLDLTGAAGTFDITWISVAMGRIVESSQRGGYRLMDKTIDGGHVVTLSAPHKGGWVAAIVRQ
;
A
#
# COMPACT_ATOMS: atom_id res chain seq x y z
N MET A 1 10.99 7.37 4.06
CA MET A 1 9.84 6.93 3.26
C MET A 1 9.49 5.49 3.59
N LEU A 2 8.21 5.09 3.52
CA LEU A 2 7.81 3.71 3.69
C LEU A 2 7.92 2.95 2.37
N LEU A 3 8.80 1.95 2.31
CA LEU A 3 9.04 1.13 1.12
C LEU A 3 8.84 -0.34 1.47
N GLY A 4 8.21 -1.12 0.57
CA GLY A 4 7.94 -2.50 0.91
C GLY A 4 7.54 -3.43 -0.22
N GLY A 5 7.32 -4.66 0.19
CA GLY A 5 6.85 -5.79 -0.58
C GLY A 5 6.80 -7.02 0.31
N SER A 6 6.03 -8.03 -0.03
CA SER A 6 5.96 -9.26 0.77
C SER A 6 5.47 -10.46 -0.05
N LYS A 7 5.73 -11.67 0.44
CA LYS A 7 5.28 -12.94 -0.18
C LYS A 7 3.76 -13.10 -0.19
N THR A 8 3.05 -12.44 0.73
CA THR A 8 1.59 -12.51 0.85
C THR A 8 1.07 -11.24 1.55
N ASP A 9 -0.24 -11.04 1.51
CA ASP A 9 -0.91 -9.98 2.26
C ASP A 9 -1.36 -10.43 3.67
N HIS A 10 -1.22 -11.71 4.01
CA HIS A 10 -1.53 -12.30 5.33
C HIS A 10 -0.23 -12.74 5.99
N ILE A 11 0.69 -11.80 6.20
CA ILE A 11 2.06 -12.15 6.58
C ILE A 11 2.13 -12.91 7.89
N PHE A 12 1.23 -12.65 8.87
CA PHE A 12 1.23 -13.34 10.16
C PHE A 12 0.94 -14.85 10.06
N LEU A 13 0.41 -15.32 8.91
CA LEU A 13 0.16 -16.74 8.64
C LEU A 13 1.34 -17.48 8.02
N LEU A 14 2.40 -16.77 7.64
CA LEU A 14 3.62 -17.39 7.13
C LEU A 14 4.31 -18.24 8.22
N ASP A 15 4.73 -19.45 7.86
CA ASP A 15 5.52 -20.29 8.76
C ASP A 15 6.95 -19.74 8.92
N ASP A 16 7.49 -19.15 7.86
CA ASP A 16 8.82 -18.52 7.77
C ASP A 16 8.75 -16.99 7.98
N LEU A 17 7.78 -16.50 8.76
CA LEU A 17 7.55 -15.06 8.92
C LEU A 17 8.79 -14.32 9.42
N LYS A 18 9.52 -14.88 10.36
CA LYS A 18 10.67 -14.20 10.95
C LYS A 18 11.78 -14.00 9.92
N GLU A 19 12.11 -15.06 9.19
CA GLU A 19 13.08 -15.06 8.09
C GLU A 19 12.67 -14.11 6.97
N HIS A 20 11.36 -14.07 6.65
CA HIS A 20 10.83 -13.14 5.66
C HIS A 20 10.96 -11.68 6.10
N LEU A 21 10.74 -11.37 7.39
CA LEU A 21 10.93 -10.02 7.92
C LEU A 21 12.43 -9.65 7.97
N ASP A 22 13.33 -10.60 8.24
CA ASP A 22 14.76 -10.38 8.13
C ASP A 22 15.18 -10.03 6.69
N GLU A 23 14.62 -10.72 5.69
CA GLU A 23 14.83 -10.43 4.28
C GLU A 23 14.32 -9.02 3.90
N ILE A 24 13.09 -8.67 4.33
CA ILE A 24 12.50 -7.34 4.13
C ILE A 24 13.42 -6.24 4.68
N HIS A 25 13.86 -6.40 5.92
CA HIS A 25 14.76 -5.44 6.57
C HIS A 25 16.11 -5.33 5.85
N ALA A 26 16.70 -6.46 5.45
CA ALA A 26 18.01 -6.53 4.80
C ALA A 26 18.05 -5.79 3.44
N VAL A 27 16.95 -5.74 2.69
CA VAL A 27 16.86 -4.98 1.43
C VAL A 27 16.52 -3.50 1.63
N GLY A 28 16.38 -3.05 2.89
CA GLY A 28 16.03 -1.68 3.23
C GLY A 28 14.54 -1.39 3.17
N ALA A 29 13.68 -2.40 3.04
CA ALA A 29 12.25 -2.24 3.19
C ALA A 29 11.86 -2.10 4.67
N ASN A 30 10.84 -1.29 4.93
CA ASN A 30 10.35 -0.98 6.27
C ASN A 30 8.83 -0.89 6.34
N TYR A 31 8.12 -1.49 5.38
CA TYR A 31 6.67 -1.40 5.30
C TYR A 31 6.05 -2.70 4.79
N VAL A 32 5.12 -3.23 5.55
CA VAL A 32 4.33 -4.40 5.20
C VAL A 32 2.83 -4.14 5.39
N ARG A 33 2.04 -4.92 4.69
CA ARG A 33 0.59 -4.98 4.82
C ARG A 33 0.20 -6.30 5.45
N ASN A 34 -0.81 -6.29 6.31
CA ASN A 34 -1.41 -7.50 6.84
C ASN A 34 -2.94 -7.39 6.81
N THR A 35 -3.61 -8.14 5.95
CA THR A 35 -5.06 -8.30 6.03
C THR A 35 -5.43 -9.30 7.11
N MET A 36 -6.49 -8.99 7.87
CA MET A 36 -7.08 -9.96 8.83
C MET A 36 -8.03 -10.95 8.12
N SER A 37 -7.82 -11.12 6.81
CA SER A 37 -8.61 -12.02 5.96
C SER A 37 -8.54 -13.47 6.42
N GLN A 38 -9.61 -14.18 6.17
CA GLN A 38 -9.81 -15.56 6.59
C GLN A 38 -9.81 -16.56 5.41
N ARG A 39 -9.76 -16.08 4.15
CA ARG A 39 -9.88 -16.93 2.96
C ARG A 39 -8.60 -17.68 2.58
N GLU A 40 -7.45 -17.05 2.76
CA GLU A 40 -6.18 -17.57 2.23
C GLU A 40 -5.35 -18.32 3.26
N GLY A 41 -5.80 -18.75 4.21
CA GLY A 41 -4.93 -19.41 5.10
C GLY A 41 -5.51 -20.71 5.55
N ARG A 42 -5.03 -21.79 5.06
CA ARG A 42 -5.11 -23.02 5.80
C ARG A 42 -6.29 -22.95 6.82
N GLN A 43 -6.88 -23.85 7.34
CA GLN A 43 -8.04 -23.78 8.25
C GLN A 43 -7.79 -23.02 9.58
N LEU A 44 -6.83 -22.06 9.58
CA LEU A 44 -6.50 -21.25 10.75
C LEU A 44 -7.36 -19.99 10.77
N LYS A 45 -8.45 -20.04 11.49
CA LYS A 45 -9.43 -18.96 11.67
C LYS A 45 -9.27 -18.34 13.07
N PRO A 46 -9.76 -17.10 13.28
CA PRO A 46 -9.61 -16.41 14.57
C PRO A 46 -10.35 -17.08 15.74
N HIS A 47 -11.41 -17.81 15.45
CA HIS A 47 -12.27 -18.47 16.42
C HIS A 47 -11.92 -19.95 16.55
N LYS A 48 -12.32 -20.55 17.66
CA LYS A 48 -12.03 -21.94 17.98
C LYS A 48 -12.83 -22.89 17.08
N LEU A 49 -12.13 -23.78 16.40
CA LEU A 49 -12.73 -24.88 15.68
C LEU A 49 -13.10 -26.00 16.66
N LEU A 50 -14.35 -26.47 16.59
CA LEU A 50 -14.88 -27.56 17.39
C LEU A 50 -14.67 -28.91 16.68
N PRO A 51 -14.78 -30.05 17.42
CA PRO A 51 -14.57 -31.38 16.85
C PRO A 51 -15.52 -31.77 15.71
N ASP A 52 -16.71 -31.18 15.65
CA ASP A 52 -17.71 -31.40 14.60
C ASP A 52 -17.47 -30.56 13.33
N GLY A 53 -16.43 -29.74 13.32
CA GLY A 53 -16.05 -28.85 12.19
C GLY A 53 -16.79 -27.51 12.18
N THR A 54 -17.56 -27.17 13.21
CA THR A 54 -18.12 -25.84 13.41
C THR A 54 -17.19 -24.96 14.23
N PHE A 55 -17.49 -23.66 14.30
CA PHE A 55 -16.72 -22.70 15.10
C PHE A 55 -17.53 -22.24 16.31
N ASP A 56 -16.83 -21.94 17.40
CA ASP A 56 -17.37 -21.23 18.55
C ASP A 56 -16.83 -19.81 18.54
N LEU A 57 -17.68 -18.82 18.27
CA LEU A 57 -17.30 -17.40 18.17
C LEU A 57 -17.04 -16.76 19.53
N ASP A 58 -17.46 -17.39 20.63
CA ASP A 58 -17.17 -16.96 21.99
C ASP A 58 -15.77 -17.40 22.45
N GLN A 59 -15.10 -18.25 21.67
CA GLN A 59 -13.78 -18.75 21.98
C GLN A 59 -12.77 -18.43 20.86
N TRP A 60 -11.55 -18.09 21.27
CA TRP A 60 -10.47 -17.70 20.36
C TRP A 60 -9.56 -18.88 20.02
N ASN A 61 -9.07 -18.90 18.77
CA ASN A 61 -8.02 -19.81 18.35
C ASN A 61 -6.67 -19.30 18.86
N ALA A 62 -6.09 -19.97 19.84
CA ALA A 62 -4.83 -19.56 20.46
C ALA A 62 -3.66 -19.45 19.47
N GLU A 63 -3.58 -20.34 18.47
CA GLU A 63 -2.52 -20.34 17.48
C GLU A 63 -2.62 -19.13 16.52
N TYR A 64 -3.83 -18.79 16.03
CA TYR A 64 -4.07 -17.62 15.20
C TYR A 64 -3.56 -16.34 15.89
N TRP A 65 -3.97 -16.14 17.14
CA TRP A 65 -3.62 -14.96 17.90
C TRP A 65 -2.17 -14.96 18.38
N ARG A 66 -1.58 -16.12 18.61
CA ARG A 66 -0.13 -16.25 18.87
C ARG A 66 0.70 -15.78 17.66
N ARG A 67 0.32 -16.20 16.43
CA ARG A 67 0.98 -15.77 15.19
C ARG A 67 0.82 -14.26 14.99
N PHE A 68 -0.37 -13.72 15.18
CA PHE A 68 -0.62 -12.29 15.09
C PHE A 68 0.24 -11.50 16.08
N LYS A 69 0.30 -11.92 17.34
CA LYS A 69 1.18 -11.31 18.36
C LYS A 69 2.66 -11.38 17.97
N ASN A 70 3.11 -12.48 17.40
CA ASN A 70 4.50 -12.62 16.93
C ASN A 70 4.80 -11.66 15.78
N MET A 71 3.89 -11.49 14.83
CA MET A 71 4.03 -10.52 13.75
C MET A 71 4.25 -9.10 14.31
N LEU A 72 3.39 -8.66 15.21
CA LEU A 72 3.51 -7.33 15.83
C LEU A 72 4.86 -7.12 16.50
N ARG A 73 5.29 -8.11 17.28
CA ARG A 73 6.59 -8.07 17.97
C ARG A 73 7.75 -8.02 16.98
N TRP A 74 7.79 -8.96 16.01
CA TRP A 74 8.90 -9.09 15.10
C TRP A 74 9.02 -7.94 14.10
N THR A 75 7.90 -7.32 13.71
CA THR A 75 7.92 -6.09 12.91
C THR A 75 8.46 -4.91 13.72
N ALA A 76 8.05 -4.77 14.98
CA ALA A 76 8.56 -3.71 15.86
C ALA A 76 10.07 -3.86 16.13
N GLU A 77 10.57 -5.09 16.36
CA GLU A 77 12.00 -5.38 16.56
C GLU A 77 12.87 -5.01 15.34
N ARG A 78 12.27 -4.76 14.16
CA ARG A 78 12.95 -4.46 12.89
C ARG A 78 12.63 -3.08 12.32
N ASP A 79 11.96 -2.22 13.09
CA ASP A 79 11.48 -0.92 12.63
C ASP A 79 10.62 -1.00 11.35
N ILE A 80 9.86 -2.09 11.19
CA ILE A 80 8.94 -2.30 10.08
C ILE A 80 7.55 -1.83 10.50
N ILE A 81 6.98 -0.88 9.77
CA ILE A 81 5.59 -0.44 9.92
C ILE A 81 4.67 -1.51 9.31
N VAL A 82 3.61 -1.86 10.04
CA VAL A 82 2.58 -2.78 9.54
C VAL A 82 1.25 -2.06 9.38
N GLN A 83 0.67 -2.09 8.18
CA GLN A 83 -0.72 -1.69 7.98
C GLN A 83 -1.61 -2.92 8.16
N ILE A 84 -2.49 -2.86 9.15
CA ILE A 84 -3.53 -3.87 9.38
C ILE A 84 -4.79 -3.43 8.64
N GLU A 85 -5.30 -4.30 7.76
CA GLU A 85 -6.63 -4.16 7.17
C GLU A 85 -7.59 -5.06 7.95
N VAL A 86 -8.52 -4.40 8.64
CA VAL A 86 -9.39 -5.05 9.63
C VAL A 86 -10.40 -5.98 8.96
N TRP A 87 -11.02 -5.51 7.88
CA TRP A 87 -12.05 -6.23 7.15
C TRP A 87 -11.67 -6.46 5.70
N ASP A 88 -12.04 -7.63 5.19
CA ASP A 88 -11.86 -7.97 3.78
C ASP A 88 -13.18 -8.54 3.23
N ARG A 89 -13.87 -7.75 2.41
CA ARG A 89 -15.17 -8.12 1.85
C ARG A 89 -15.17 -9.44 1.07
N PHE A 90 -14.00 -9.82 0.52
CA PHE A 90 -13.85 -11.07 -0.23
C PHE A 90 -14.01 -12.33 0.65
N ASP A 91 -13.87 -12.21 1.97
CA ASP A 91 -14.11 -13.33 2.91
C ASP A 91 -15.59 -13.70 3.04
N PHE A 92 -16.50 -12.84 2.61
CA PHE A 92 -17.94 -12.93 2.90
C PHE A 92 -18.79 -13.20 1.66
N SER A 93 -18.19 -13.63 0.56
CA SER A 93 -18.87 -13.94 -0.69
C SER A 93 -18.35 -15.21 -1.34
N GLN A 94 -19.13 -15.76 -2.26
CA GLN A 94 -18.81 -16.95 -3.05
C GLN A 94 -18.46 -18.15 -2.12
N ASN A 95 -17.49 -18.98 -2.54
CA ASN A 95 -17.03 -20.14 -1.76
C ASN A 95 -16.37 -19.77 -0.41
N HIS A 96 -15.89 -18.54 -0.25
CA HIS A 96 -15.29 -18.09 1.00
C HIS A 96 -16.33 -17.94 2.12
N TRP A 97 -17.56 -17.54 1.77
CA TRP A 97 -18.67 -17.51 2.71
C TRP A 97 -19.00 -18.91 3.25
N GLU A 98 -18.96 -19.93 2.40
CA GLU A 98 -19.30 -21.30 2.76
C GLU A 98 -18.40 -21.88 3.87
N THR A 99 -17.19 -21.37 4.00
CA THR A 99 -16.20 -21.82 5.00
C THR A 99 -15.94 -20.79 6.10
N SER A 100 -16.62 -19.65 6.05
CA SER A 100 -16.43 -18.57 7.01
C SER A 100 -16.98 -18.95 8.39
N PRO A 101 -16.26 -18.66 9.49
CA PRO A 101 -16.82 -18.79 10.85
C PRO A 101 -18.08 -17.93 11.07
N TRP A 102 -18.24 -16.87 10.30
CA TRP A 102 -19.37 -15.96 10.37
C TRP A 102 -20.64 -16.49 9.68
N ASN A 103 -20.51 -17.57 8.92
CA ASN A 103 -21.66 -18.24 8.33
C ASN A 103 -22.43 -19.01 9.41
N PRO A 104 -23.75 -18.76 9.60
CA PRO A 104 -24.55 -19.46 10.61
C PRO A 104 -24.49 -21.00 10.52
N GLY A 105 -24.31 -21.54 9.31
CA GLY A 105 -24.13 -22.98 9.12
C GLY A 105 -22.74 -23.52 9.51
N LYS A 106 -21.84 -22.64 9.97
CA LYS A 106 -20.46 -22.96 10.35
C LYS A 106 -20.10 -22.56 11.77
N ASN A 107 -21.04 -22.01 12.55
CA ASN A 107 -20.81 -21.70 13.96
C ASN A 107 -21.99 -22.20 14.83
N VAL A 108 -21.74 -22.24 16.13
CA VAL A 108 -22.75 -22.69 17.13
C VAL A 108 -23.46 -21.54 17.81
N ASN A 109 -23.12 -20.28 17.49
CA ASN A 109 -23.52 -19.12 18.29
C ASN A 109 -24.82 -18.47 17.81
N TYR A 110 -25.18 -18.64 16.53
CA TYR A 110 -26.41 -18.09 15.97
C TYR A 110 -26.87 -18.85 14.72
N THR A 111 -28.15 -18.65 14.38
CA THR A 111 -28.79 -19.27 13.21
C THR A 111 -29.05 -18.29 12.08
N TYR A 112 -29.40 -18.78 10.90
CA TYR A 112 -29.82 -17.94 9.76
C TYR A 112 -31.06 -17.10 10.09
N GLU A 113 -32.00 -17.65 10.88
CA GLU A 113 -33.22 -16.94 11.30
C GLU A 113 -32.88 -15.76 12.22
N GLN A 114 -31.95 -15.94 13.16
CA GLN A 114 -31.53 -14.91 14.10
C GLN A 114 -30.79 -13.76 13.43
N THR A 115 -30.00 -14.03 12.37
CA THR A 115 -29.15 -13.03 11.71
C THR A 115 -29.78 -12.48 10.44
N GLY A 116 -30.67 -13.22 9.79
CA GLY A 116 -31.18 -12.90 8.47
C GLY A 116 -30.15 -13.11 7.34
N PHE A 117 -29.01 -13.77 7.64
CA PHE A 117 -28.03 -14.12 6.63
C PHE A 117 -28.55 -15.16 5.65
N SER A 118 -28.08 -15.10 4.41
CA SER A 118 -28.32 -16.12 3.41
C SER A 118 -27.33 -17.27 3.55
N THR A 119 -27.76 -18.46 3.12
CA THR A 119 -26.87 -19.63 3.05
C THR A 119 -25.73 -19.43 2.05
N THR A 120 -25.95 -18.63 1.01
CA THR A 120 -24.98 -18.34 -0.04
C THR A 120 -24.98 -16.86 -0.43
N TYR A 121 -23.84 -16.34 -0.85
CA TYR A 121 -23.65 -15.04 -1.47
C TYR A 121 -22.83 -15.22 -2.76
N PRO A 122 -23.46 -15.63 -3.88
CA PRO A 122 -22.73 -16.01 -5.11
C PRO A 122 -22.16 -14.80 -5.87
N ALA A 123 -22.66 -13.60 -5.61
CA ALA A 123 -22.19 -12.39 -6.27
C ALA A 123 -20.76 -12.04 -5.86
N HIS A 124 -20.02 -11.38 -6.77
CA HIS A 124 -18.70 -10.84 -6.46
C HIS A 124 -18.79 -9.84 -5.29
N ALA A 125 -17.77 -9.84 -4.44
CA ALA A 125 -17.68 -8.99 -3.25
C ALA A 125 -17.93 -7.51 -3.48
N GLY A 126 -17.52 -6.98 -4.66
CA GLY A 126 -17.72 -5.57 -5.03
C GLY A 126 -19.17 -5.13 -5.26
N GLN A 127 -20.14 -6.01 -5.10
CA GLN A 127 -21.57 -5.67 -5.24
C GLN A 127 -22.23 -5.23 -3.92
N ASP A 128 -21.50 -5.20 -2.81
CA ASP A 128 -21.92 -4.71 -1.49
C ASP A 128 -23.31 -5.15 -1.02
N ARG A 129 -23.61 -6.44 -1.20
CA ARG A 129 -24.91 -7.03 -0.84
C ARG A 129 -24.87 -7.93 0.39
N GLN A 130 -23.68 -8.09 1.00
CA GLN A 130 -23.52 -8.90 2.19
C GLN A 130 -23.99 -8.11 3.43
N PRO A 131 -25.03 -8.58 4.13
CA PRO A 131 -25.51 -7.92 5.34
C PRO A 131 -24.46 -7.77 6.44
N PHE A 132 -23.40 -8.57 6.40
CA PHE A 132 -22.27 -8.46 7.31
C PHE A 132 -21.69 -7.02 7.36
N PHE A 133 -21.63 -6.32 6.23
CA PHE A 133 -21.14 -4.93 6.12
C PHE A 133 -22.23 -3.89 6.34
N HIS A 134 -23.43 -4.30 6.77
CA HIS A 134 -24.56 -3.42 7.04
C HIS A 134 -25.06 -3.53 8.50
N SER A 135 -24.24 -4.07 9.41
CA SER A 135 -24.60 -4.27 10.82
C SER A 135 -24.68 -2.99 11.67
N ILE A 136 -24.45 -1.84 11.06
CA ILE A 136 -24.42 -0.56 11.75
C ILE A 136 -25.72 0.21 11.49
N PRO A 137 -26.41 0.74 12.54
CA PRO A 137 -27.62 1.52 12.37
C PRO A 137 -27.45 2.66 11.36
N GLY A 138 -28.40 2.81 10.47
CA GLY A 138 -28.38 3.81 9.39
C GLY A 138 -27.76 3.32 8.07
N MET A 139 -27.17 2.13 8.03
CA MET A 139 -26.74 1.51 6.78
C MET A 139 -27.93 1.09 5.92
N PRO A 140 -27.82 1.12 4.55
CA PRO A 140 -28.97 0.87 3.67
C PRO A 140 -29.68 -0.44 3.86
N ASN A 141 -28.97 -1.51 4.25
CA ASN A 141 -29.52 -2.86 4.48
C ASN A 141 -29.46 -3.26 5.95
N TYR A 142 -29.38 -2.29 6.86
CA TYR A 142 -29.41 -2.56 8.29
C TYR A 142 -30.80 -3.08 8.69
N ASN A 143 -30.79 -4.05 9.61
CA ASN A 143 -31.95 -4.47 10.39
C ASN A 143 -31.47 -4.91 11.79
N GLU A 144 -32.37 -4.92 12.78
CA GLU A 144 -32.03 -5.16 14.18
C GLU A 144 -31.41 -6.53 14.46
N LYS A 145 -31.64 -7.55 13.60
CA LYS A 145 -30.99 -8.85 13.73
C LYS A 145 -29.48 -8.76 13.57
N LEU A 146 -28.99 -7.74 12.85
CA LEU A 146 -27.55 -7.52 12.63
C LEU A 146 -26.84 -6.94 13.87
N ASP A 147 -27.55 -6.52 14.91
CA ASP A 147 -26.96 -6.11 16.19
C ASP A 147 -26.21 -7.27 16.86
N LEU A 148 -26.73 -8.48 16.73
CA LEU A 148 -26.04 -9.69 17.18
C LEU A 148 -24.70 -9.86 16.44
N ILE A 149 -24.70 -9.66 15.13
CA ILE A 149 -23.47 -9.75 14.32
C ILE A 149 -22.48 -8.66 14.72
N ARG A 150 -22.96 -7.40 14.91
CA ARG A 150 -22.10 -6.29 15.34
C ARG A 150 -21.41 -6.59 16.66
N SER A 151 -22.09 -7.22 17.63
CA SER A 151 -21.46 -7.57 18.90
C SER A 151 -20.25 -8.50 18.74
N TYR A 152 -20.34 -9.48 17.86
CA TYR A 152 -19.22 -10.37 17.52
C TYR A 152 -18.13 -9.66 16.72
N GLN A 153 -18.50 -8.75 15.83
CA GLN A 153 -17.53 -7.90 15.10
C GLN A 153 -16.74 -7.00 16.05
N GLU A 154 -17.42 -6.37 17.00
CA GLU A 154 -16.78 -5.56 18.05
C GLU A 154 -15.84 -6.40 18.93
N ALA A 155 -16.28 -7.60 19.34
CA ALA A 155 -15.43 -8.53 20.08
C ALA A 155 -14.17 -8.94 19.31
N PHE A 156 -14.29 -9.17 18.00
CA PHE A 156 -13.14 -9.47 17.13
C PHE A 156 -12.17 -8.30 17.05
N VAL A 157 -12.66 -7.08 16.84
CA VAL A 157 -11.82 -5.88 16.80
C VAL A 157 -11.18 -5.60 18.16
N ASP A 158 -11.92 -5.74 19.27
CA ASP A 158 -11.38 -5.62 20.63
C ASP A 158 -10.26 -6.64 20.87
N LYS A 159 -10.42 -7.88 20.40
CA LYS A 159 -9.38 -8.91 20.50
C LYS A 159 -8.12 -8.53 19.72
N MET A 160 -8.26 -8.04 18.50
CA MET A 160 -7.14 -7.53 17.69
C MET A 160 -6.43 -6.38 18.42
N LEU A 161 -7.17 -5.40 18.90
CA LEU A 161 -6.67 -4.23 19.59
C LEU A 161 -5.99 -4.57 20.92
N SER A 162 -6.43 -5.64 21.62
CA SER A 162 -5.82 -6.12 22.85
C SER A 162 -4.33 -6.47 22.69
N TYR A 163 -3.89 -6.77 21.46
CA TYR A 163 -2.49 -7.02 21.11
C TYR A 163 -1.86 -5.79 20.42
N SER A 164 -2.55 -5.21 19.42
CA SER A 164 -1.92 -4.24 18.51
C SER A 164 -1.70 -2.86 19.12
N LEU A 165 -2.53 -2.41 20.08
CA LEU A 165 -2.37 -1.11 20.74
C LEU A 165 -1.11 -1.00 21.62
N ALA A 166 -0.41 -2.10 21.88
CA ALA A 166 0.87 -2.08 22.57
C ALA A 166 2.05 -1.68 21.67
N TYR A 167 1.83 -1.50 20.35
CA TYR A 167 2.86 -1.28 19.35
C TYR A 167 2.63 0.02 18.58
N GLY A 168 3.64 0.90 18.54
CA GLY A 168 3.57 2.19 17.85
C GLY A 168 3.82 2.12 16.33
N ASN A 169 4.18 0.96 15.81
CA ASN A 169 4.48 0.72 14.39
C ASN A 169 3.27 0.19 13.59
N VAL A 170 2.04 0.42 14.06
CA VAL A 170 0.81 -0.09 13.45
C VAL A 170 0.00 1.06 12.84
N LEU A 171 -0.41 0.86 11.59
CA LEU A 171 -1.40 1.68 10.88
C LEU A 171 -2.69 0.85 10.72
N TYR A 172 -3.85 1.46 10.90
CA TYR A 172 -5.14 0.77 10.76
C TYR A 172 -5.88 1.26 9.52
N CYS A 173 -6.14 0.34 8.60
CA CYS A 173 -7.04 0.52 7.46
C CYS A 173 -8.31 -0.29 7.70
N MET A 174 -9.48 0.31 7.56
CA MET A 174 -10.71 -0.39 7.92
C MET A 174 -11.02 -1.52 6.97
N ASN A 175 -10.80 -1.34 5.70
CA ASN A 175 -11.15 -2.34 4.70
C ASN A 175 -10.01 -2.61 3.71
N ASN A 176 -10.05 -3.81 3.15
CA ASN A 176 -9.39 -4.13 1.89
C ASN A 176 -10.36 -3.88 0.73
N GLU A 177 -10.10 -2.85 -0.09
CA GLU A 177 -10.86 -2.54 -1.32
C GLU A 177 -12.38 -2.48 -1.10
N THR A 178 -12.86 -1.46 -0.43
CA THR A 178 -14.30 -1.34 -0.18
C THR A 178 -15.02 -0.46 -1.22
N SER A 179 -16.26 -0.82 -1.51
CA SER A 179 -17.30 0.01 -2.10
C SER A 179 -18.52 0.16 -1.17
N THR A 180 -18.39 -0.34 0.06
CA THR A 180 -19.39 -0.14 1.11
C THR A 180 -19.52 1.35 1.45
N PRO A 181 -20.72 1.85 1.78
CA PRO A 181 -20.88 3.25 2.17
C PRO A 181 -19.90 3.67 3.28
N PRO A 182 -19.33 4.88 3.23
CA PRO A 182 -18.30 5.32 4.17
C PRO A 182 -18.65 5.18 5.65
N ALA A 183 -19.94 5.22 6.00
CA ALA A 183 -20.42 5.05 7.36
C ALA A 183 -19.95 3.75 8.03
N TRP A 184 -19.73 2.68 7.27
CA TRP A 184 -19.14 1.43 7.76
C TRP A 184 -17.71 1.64 8.28
N GLY A 185 -16.81 2.14 7.44
CA GLY A 185 -15.41 2.39 7.83
C GLY A 185 -15.31 3.43 8.94
N GLN A 186 -16.13 4.50 8.88
CA GLN A 186 -16.17 5.56 9.90
C GLN A 186 -16.58 5.04 11.28
N TYR A 187 -17.49 4.06 11.35
CA TYR A 187 -17.85 3.40 12.61
C TYR A 187 -16.61 2.72 13.23
N TRP A 188 -15.89 1.94 12.44
CA TRP A 188 -14.73 1.19 12.93
C TRP A 188 -13.56 2.11 13.26
N ILE A 189 -13.36 3.20 12.52
CA ILE A 189 -12.40 4.24 12.88
C ILE A 189 -12.71 4.81 14.27
N LYS A 190 -13.97 5.19 14.52
CA LYS A 190 -14.40 5.73 15.81
C LYS A 190 -14.23 4.69 16.92
N PHE A 191 -14.61 3.45 16.67
CA PHE A 191 -14.46 2.36 17.63
C PHE A 191 -12.99 2.14 18.02
N ILE A 192 -12.08 2.03 17.05
CA ILE A 192 -10.64 1.82 17.29
C ILE A 192 -10.05 3.03 18.04
N LYS A 193 -10.40 4.25 17.64
CA LYS A 193 -9.91 5.47 18.32
C LYS A 193 -10.41 5.57 19.76
N ALA A 194 -11.65 5.18 20.04
CA ALA A 194 -12.18 5.15 21.40
C ALA A 194 -11.40 4.15 22.28
N ARG A 195 -11.15 2.92 21.78
CA ARG A 195 -10.36 1.92 22.50
C ARG A 195 -8.90 2.34 22.70
N ALA A 196 -8.31 3.03 21.72
CA ALA A 196 -6.97 3.59 21.85
C ALA A 196 -6.92 4.69 22.93
N ALA A 197 -7.91 5.60 22.94
CA ALA A 197 -8.03 6.65 23.94
C ALA A 197 -8.19 6.11 25.37
N GLU A 198 -8.99 5.03 25.57
CA GLU A 198 -9.12 4.34 26.86
C GLU A 198 -7.76 3.81 27.38
N LYS A 199 -6.82 3.52 26.49
CA LYS A 199 -5.45 3.07 26.81
C LYS A 199 -4.43 4.21 26.81
N GLY A 200 -4.85 5.46 26.55
CA GLY A 200 -3.96 6.62 26.50
C GLY A 200 -2.99 6.60 25.31
N VAL A 201 -3.32 5.92 24.21
CA VAL A 201 -2.49 5.84 23.01
C VAL A 201 -3.19 6.48 21.80
N SER A 202 -2.38 7.02 20.87
CA SER A 202 -2.86 7.53 19.58
C SER A 202 -2.64 6.49 18.49
N VAL A 203 -3.56 6.42 17.53
CA VAL A 203 -3.53 5.50 16.41
C VAL A 203 -3.71 6.24 15.09
N TRP A 204 -3.13 5.68 14.02
CA TRP A 204 -3.28 6.18 12.66
C TRP A 204 -4.33 5.36 11.94
N THR A 205 -5.37 6.02 11.42
CA THR A 205 -6.52 5.36 10.79
C THR A 205 -6.77 5.86 9.38
N THR A 206 -7.25 4.97 8.52
CA THR A 206 -7.70 5.25 7.14
C THR A 206 -8.71 4.20 6.68
N ASP A 207 -9.15 4.33 5.43
CA ASP A 207 -9.87 3.31 4.69
C ASP A 207 -9.37 3.23 3.25
N MET A 208 -9.55 2.07 2.59
CA MET A 208 -9.12 1.84 1.22
C MET A 208 -10.34 1.61 0.32
N PHE A 209 -10.70 2.63 -0.45
CA PHE A 209 -11.79 2.52 -1.40
C PHE A 209 -11.32 1.98 -2.76
N ASP A 210 -12.15 1.11 -3.32
CA ASP A 210 -11.90 0.41 -4.58
C ASP A 210 -11.79 1.36 -5.78
N ASP A 211 -12.57 2.44 -5.77
CA ASP A 211 -12.72 3.34 -6.92
C ASP A 211 -11.66 4.45 -7.03
N ALA A 212 -10.65 4.48 -6.16
CA ALA A 212 -9.57 5.49 -6.21
C ALA A 212 -8.83 5.53 -7.56
N TYR A 213 -8.78 4.40 -8.32
CA TYR A 213 -8.19 4.38 -9.65
C TYR A 213 -8.90 5.29 -10.68
N ARG A 214 -10.14 5.68 -10.41
CA ARG A 214 -10.92 6.56 -11.29
C ARG A 214 -10.56 8.04 -11.17
N GLY A 215 -9.74 8.41 -10.17
CA GLY A 215 -9.39 9.80 -9.94
C GLY A 215 -10.63 10.66 -9.67
N ALA A 216 -10.86 11.69 -10.48
CA ALA A 216 -11.97 12.63 -10.33
C ALA A 216 -13.37 11.98 -10.49
N GLU A 217 -13.44 10.82 -11.11
CA GLU A 217 -14.71 10.08 -11.33
C GLU A 217 -15.03 9.13 -10.17
N ALA A 218 -14.19 9.05 -9.15
CA ALA A 218 -14.43 8.24 -7.96
C ALA A 218 -15.61 8.81 -7.15
N THR A 219 -16.43 7.92 -6.61
CA THR A 219 -17.65 8.29 -5.84
C THR A 219 -17.48 8.06 -4.34
N HIS A 220 -16.64 7.13 -3.92
CA HIS A 220 -16.41 6.78 -2.53
C HIS A 220 -15.05 7.28 -2.01
N ALA A 221 -13.97 7.09 -2.79
CA ALA A 221 -12.63 7.50 -2.41
C ALA A 221 -12.49 8.97 -1.99
N PRO A 222 -13.25 9.95 -2.52
CA PRO A 222 -13.13 11.34 -2.11
C PRO A 222 -13.29 11.60 -0.61
N ILE A 223 -14.02 10.74 0.12
CA ILE A 223 -14.23 10.90 1.56
C ILE A 223 -12.90 10.89 2.34
N VAL A 224 -11.89 10.15 1.88
CA VAL A 224 -10.59 10.11 2.54
C VAL A 224 -9.84 11.44 2.42
N PHE A 225 -10.26 12.36 1.56
CA PHE A 225 -9.64 13.68 1.40
C PHE A 225 -10.26 14.75 2.27
N GLU A 226 -11.51 14.57 2.71
CA GLU A 226 -12.33 15.59 3.34
C GLU A 226 -12.24 15.60 4.88
N ASP A 227 -12.00 14.42 5.50
CA ASP A 227 -12.01 14.26 6.96
C ASP A 227 -10.64 13.78 7.49
N PRO A 228 -9.67 14.69 7.69
CA PRO A 228 -8.33 14.33 8.17
C PRO A 228 -8.31 13.84 9.62
N GLU A 229 -9.36 14.09 10.40
CA GLU A 229 -9.44 13.58 11.76
C GLU A 229 -9.74 12.08 11.78
N GLN A 230 -10.55 11.59 10.84
CA GLN A 230 -10.83 10.17 10.69
C GLN A 230 -9.77 9.47 9.81
N TYR A 231 -9.47 10.06 8.66
CA TYR A 231 -8.52 9.52 7.70
C TYR A 231 -7.15 10.21 7.85
N MET A 232 -6.42 9.86 8.90
CA MET A 232 -5.16 10.51 9.28
C MET A 232 -4.03 10.32 8.26
N PHE A 233 -4.17 9.38 7.37
CA PHE A 233 -3.42 9.20 6.14
C PHE A 233 -4.37 8.77 5.02
N ALA A 234 -4.06 9.12 3.78
CA ALA A 234 -4.92 8.81 2.65
C ALA A 234 -4.42 7.54 1.94
N ASP A 235 -5.13 6.42 2.07
CA ASP A 235 -4.85 5.24 1.25
C ASP A 235 -5.47 5.42 -0.14
N ILE A 236 -4.61 5.61 -1.13
CA ILE A 236 -4.97 5.77 -2.54
C ILE A 236 -4.38 4.64 -3.40
N SER A 237 -4.13 3.49 -2.78
CA SER A 237 -3.45 2.32 -3.38
C SER A 237 -4.03 1.88 -4.71
N GLN A 238 -5.34 2.02 -4.90
CA GLN A 238 -6.01 1.55 -6.11
C GLN A 238 -5.64 2.32 -7.39
N VAL A 239 -5.02 3.52 -7.29
CA VAL A 239 -4.46 4.20 -8.47
C VAL A 239 -3.42 3.35 -9.19
N ASN A 240 -2.76 2.43 -8.47
CA ASN A 240 -1.72 1.56 -9.00
C ASN A 240 -2.27 0.30 -9.70
N SER A 241 -3.58 0.16 -9.91
CA SER A 241 -4.16 -1.06 -10.47
C SER A 241 -4.25 -1.02 -12.00
N ARG A 242 -5.01 -0.09 -12.56
CA ARG A 242 -5.39 -0.06 -13.99
C ARG A 242 -4.89 1.16 -14.74
N ASN A 243 -4.10 2.00 -14.11
CA ASN A 243 -3.50 3.18 -14.73
C ASN A 243 -2.05 2.86 -15.11
N PHE A 244 -1.63 3.31 -16.28
CA PHE A 244 -0.32 3.01 -16.85
C PHE A 244 0.39 4.30 -17.27
N GLU A 245 1.69 4.27 -17.36
CA GLU A 245 2.51 5.31 -17.97
C GLU A 245 2.14 6.73 -17.49
N GLN A 246 1.96 7.67 -18.43
CA GLN A 246 1.61 9.05 -18.12
C GLN A 246 0.25 9.17 -17.43
N GLU A 247 -0.73 8.33 -17.78
CA GLU A 247 -2.04 8.34 -17.13
C GLU A 247 -1.95 8.04 -15.63
N HIS A 248 -1.07 7.08 -15.24
CA HIS A 248 -0.84 6.81 -13.83
C HIS A 248 -0.28 8.04 -13.10
N TRP A 249 0.70 8.73 -13.70
CA TRP A 249 1.26 9.96 -13.13
C TRP A 249 0.21 11.03 -12.97
N ASP A 250 -0.58 11.29 -14.01
CA ASP A 250 -1.58 12.37 -14.01
C ASP A 250 -2.67 12.12 -12.95
N ARG A 251 -3.17 10.88 -12.85
CA ARG A 251 -4.14 10.49 -11.83
C ARG A 251 -3.55 10.54 -10.42
N LEU A 252 -2.32 10.11 -10.23
CA LEU A 252 -1.60 10.22 -8.97
C LEU A 252 -1.48 11.70 -8.55
N GLN A 253 -1.04 12.59 -9.45
CA GLN A 253 -0.91 14.01 -9.14
C GLN A 253 -2.26 14.64 -8.78
N TRP A 254 -3.34 14.27 -9.48
CA TRP A 254 -4.68 14.73 -9.15
C TRP A 254 -5.09 14.29 -7.73
N LEU A 255 -4.90 13.02 -7.36
CA LEU A 255 -5.19 12.50 -6.01
C LEU A 255 -4.38 13.21 -4.93
N LEU A 256 -3.08 13.38 -5.17
CA LEU A 256 -2.19 14.09 -4.22
C LEU A 256 -2.56 15.56 -4.07
N GLN A 257 -3.10 16.20 -5.11
CA GLN A 257 -3.63 17.56 -5.01
C GLN A 257 -4.83 17.62 -4.07
N GLN A 258 -5.72 16.60 -4.07
CA GLN A 258 -6.81 16.54 -3.10
C GLN A 258 -6.28 16.39 -1.66
N VAL A 259 -5.29 15.51 -1.43
CA VAL A 259 -4.66 15.32 -0.13
C VAL A 259 -4.01 16.60 0.39
N ARG A 260 -3.44 17.43 -0.49
CA ARG A 260 -2.80 18.72 -0.12
C ARG A 260 -3.77 19.76 0.43
N ARG A 261 -5.08 19.61 0.25
CA ARG A 261 -6.08 20.51 0.89
C ARG A 261 -6.07 20.40 2.41
N HIS A 262 -5.78 19.20 2.91
CA HIS A 262 -5.54 18.89 4.31
C HIS A 262 -4.28 18.02 4.38
N PRO A 263 -3.08 18.62 4.44
CA PRO A 263 -1.82 17.91 4.24
C PRO A 263 -1.61 16.78 5.25
N ARG A 264 -1.41 15.57 4.75
CA ARG A 264 -1.12 14.37 5.51
C ARG A 264 -0.46 13.32 4.60
N PRO A 265 0.11 12.22 5.15
CA PRO A 265 0.72 11.19 4.33
C PRO A 265 -0.28 10.54 3.36
N SER A 266 0.15 10.31 2.11
CA SER A 266 -0.52 9.45 1.15
C SER A 266 0.12 8.07 1.15
N ASN A 267 -0.70 7.03 1.00
CA ASN A 267 -0.26 5.65 1.18
C ASN A 267 -0.58 4.76 -0.03
N HIS A 268 0.37 3.88 -0.37
CA HIS A 268 0.27 2.92 -1.47
C HIS A 268 0.71 1.53 -0.99
N THR A 269 -0.22 0.74 -0.48
CA THR A 269 0.03 -0.63 -0.01
C THR A 269 0.02 -1.66 -1.12
N LYS A 270 -0.51 -1.30 -2.31
CA LYS A 270 -0.72 -2.20 -3.43
C LYS A 270 -0.24 -1.58 -4.72
N ILE A 271 0.99 -1.86 -5.11
CA ILE A 271 1.48 -1.58 -6.46
C ILE A 271 1.34 -2.86 -7.26
N TYR A 272 0.37 -2.86 -8.18
CA TYR A 272 0.08 -3.99 -9.06
C TYR A 272 1.10 -4.09 -10.20
N GLY A 273 1.06 -5.22 -10.91
CA GLY A 273 1.95 -5.60 -11.99
C GLY A 273 2.73 -6.85 -11.64
N SER A 274 2.43 -7.97 -12.29
CA SER A 274 3.03 -9.27 -11.97
C SER A 274 3.30 -10.08 -13.24
N GLY A 275 4.16 -11.08 -13.13
CA GLY A 275 4.41 -12.04 -14.21
C GLY A 275 3.17 -12.84 -14.63
N TYR A 276 2.11 -12.79 -13.85
CA TYR A 276 0.84 -13.45 -14.17
C TYR A 276 -0.13 -12.55 -14.94
N TYR A 277 0.13 -11.26 -15.08
CA TYR A 277 -0.74 -10.26 -15.72
C TYR A 277 -2.19 -10.29 -15.24
N THR A 278 -2.40 -10.62 -13.96
CA THR A 278 -3.73 -10.77 -13.37
C THR A 278 -4.49 -9.44 -13.29
N PHE A 279 -5.79 -9.51 -13.37
CA PHE A 279 -6.71 -8.37 -13.21
C PHE A 279 -6.54 -7.22 -14.23
N GLY A 280 -5.81 -7.45 -15.34
CA GLY A 280 -5.52 -6.40 -16.33
C GLY A 280 -4.63 -5.29 -15.77
N THR A 281 -3.72 -5.64 -14.87
CA THR A 281 -2.88 -4.67 -14.13
C THR A 281 -1.46 -4.55 -14.68
N GLY A 282 -1.16 -5.17 -15.82
CA GLY A 282 0.17 -5.14 -16.45
C GLY A 282 1.16 -6.13 -15.85
N GLY A 283 2.41 -6.01 -16.29
CA GLY A 283 3.51 -6.88 -15.92
C GLY A 283 4.43 -6.32 -14.81
N PRO A 284 5.54 -7.03 -14.54
CA PRO A 284 6.50 -6.64 -13.50
C PRO A 284 7.11 -5.26 -13.70
N GLU A 285 7.39 -4.90 -14.94
CA GLU A 285 7.96 -3.60 -15.33
C GLU A 285 6.97 -2.47 -15.05
N ASP A 286 5.66 -2.65 -15.35
CA ASP A 286 4.62 -1.67 -15.01
C ASP A 286 4.55 -1.43 -13.49
N GLY A 287 4.76 -2.49 -12.69
CA GLY A 287 4.85 -2.40 -11.24
C GLY A 287 6.04 -1.56 -10.78
N VAL A 288 7.22 -1.76 -11.40
CA VAL A 288 8.43 -0.96 -11.11
C VAL A 288 8.22 0.50 -11.49
N GLU A 289 7.65 0.77 -12.66
CA GLU A 289 7.37 2.13 -13.09
C GLU A 289 6.39 2.86 -12.17
N ARG A 290 5.31 2.20 -11.73
CA ARG A 290 4.37 2.74 -10.73
C ARG A 290 5.07 3.03 -9.41
N PHE A 291 5.95 2.16 -8.95
CA PHE A 291 6.74 2.35 -7.73
C PHE A 291 7.54 3.65 -7.78
N TRP A 292 8.25 3.89 -8.88
CA TRP A 292 9.06 5.09 -9.06
C TRP A 292 8.22 6.35 -9.26
N ARG A 293 7.10 6.27 -10.00
CA ARG A 293 6.17 7.40 -10.14
C ARG A 293 5.53 7.78 -8.78
N ASN A 294 5.24 6.81 -7.90
CA ASN A 294 4.78 7.12 -6.55
C ASN A 294 5.84 7.86 -5.73
N ILE A 295 7.09 7.41 -5.77
CA ILE A 295 8.19 8.08 -5.05
C ILE A 295 8.36 9.51 -5.52
N LEU A 296 8.58 9.71 -6.80
CA LEU A 296 8.84 11.04 -7.37
C LEU A 296 7.56 11.90 -7.41
N GLY A 297 6.40 11.29 -7.41
CA GLY A 297 5.11 11.97 -7.32
C GLY A 297 4.84 12.61 -5.95
N GLY A 298 5.64 12.27 -4.92
CA GLY A 298 5.51 12.86 -3.58
C GLY A 298 4.66 12.05 -2.63
N SER A 299 4.50 10.74 -2.86
CA SER A 299 3.81 9.83 -1.95
C SER A 299 4.67 9.51 -0.72
N ALA A 300 4.03 9.17 0.41
CA ALA A 300 4.73 8.81 1.64
C ALA A 300 5.13 7.34 1.70
N SER A 301 4.50 6.50 0.88
CA SER A 301 4.83 5.08 0.79
C SER A 301 4.77 4.54 -0.62
N ALA A 302 5.49 3.43 -0.87
CA ALA A 302 5.40 2.62 -2.07
C ALA A 302 5.67 1.15 -1.72
N ARG A 303 4.66 0.28 -1.85
CA ARG A 303 4.77 -1.14 -1.55
C ARG A 303 4.26 -1.99 -2.71
N PHE A 304 5.10 -2.90 -3.19
CA PHE A 304 4.69 -3.90 -4.19
C PHE A 304 3.63 -4.85 -3.60
N HIS A 305 2.59 -5.08 -4.37
CA HIS A 305 1.55 -6.05 -4.02
C HIS A 305 2.09 -7.48 -4.07
N ARG A 306 1.37 -8.45 -3.47
CA ARG A 306 1.75 -9.86 -3.42
C ARG A 306 2.06 -10.44 -4.81
N PRO A 307 2.82 -11.56 -4.93
CA PRO A 307 3.39 -12.03 -6.20
C PRO A 307 2.39 -12.37 -7.31
N ASP A 308 1.17 -12.80 -6.98
CA ASP A 308 0.12 -13.10 -7.96
C ASP A 308 -0.59 -11.86 -8.53
N ALA A 309 -0.34 -10.70 -7.94
CA ALA A 309 -0.93 -9.42 -8.35
C ALA A 309 0.11 -8.30 -8.55
N GLY A 310 1.31 -8.45 -8.00
CA GLY A 310 2.41 -7.49 -8.08
C GLY A 310 3.77 -8.18 -8.00
N ASN A 311 4.82 -7.42 -7.78
CA ASN A 311 6.19 -7.96 -7.70
C ASN A 311 6.51 -8.63 -6.34
N GLY A 312 5.62 -8.52 -5.35
CA GLY A 312 5.88 -9.08 -4.03
C GLY A 312 7.19 -8.56 -3.45
N LEU A 313 8.13 -9.46 -3.20
CA LEU A 313 9.51 -9.16 -2.86
C LEU A 313 10.46 -9.95 -3.79
N ASN A 314 10.16 -10.01 -5.10
CA ASN A 314 11.05 -10.60 -6.09
C ASN A 314 12.31 -9.72 -6.31
N ASP A 315 13.21 -10.17 -7.19
CA ASP A 315 14.48 -9.48 -7.43
C ASP A 315 14.28 -8.05 -7.98
N LEU A 316 13.25 -7.80 -8.81
CA LEU A 316 12.93 -6.46 -9.29
C LEU A 316 12.45 -5.54 -8.16
N ALA A 317 11.61 -6.05 -7.25
CA ALA A 317 11.15 -5.31 -6.09
C ALA A 317 12.32 -4.98 -5.15
N LYS A 318 13.18 -5.97 -4.86
CA LYS A 318 14.38 -5.79 -4.02
C LYS A 318 15.31 -4.74 -4.61
N ALA A 319 15.65 -4.85 -5.90
CA ALA A 319 16.50 -3.90 -6.60
C ALA A 319 15.90 -2.49 -6.59
N SER A 320 14.60 -2.34 -6.83
CA SER A 320 13.90 -1.05 -6.81
C SER A 320 13.93 -0.41 -5.42
N ILE A 321 13.72 -1.19 -4.36
CA ILE A 321 13.79 -0.71 -2.96
C ILE A 321 15.22 -0.27 -2.62
N GLN A 322 16.24 -1.06 -2.97
CA GLN A 322 17.65 -0.71 -2.77
C GLN A 322 18.04 0.56 -3.53
N ALA A 323 17.62 0.69 -4.80
CA ALA A 323 17.83 1.89 -5.59
C ALA A 323 17.17 3.12 -4.96
N ALA A 324 15.96 2.99 -4.43
CA ALA A 324 15.28 4.07 -3.73
C ALA A 324 16.00 4.48 -2.44
N ARG A 325 16.57 3.53 -1.67
CA ARG A 325 17.40 3.85 -0.50
C ARG A 325 18.70 4.54 -0.88
N LEU A 326 19.31 4.18 -2.00
CA LEU A 326 20.48 4.89 -2.52
C LEU A 326 20.13 6.33 -2.91
N LEU A 327 18.99 6.56 -3.56
CA LEU A 327 18.50 7.91 -3.85
C LEU A 327 18.24 8.69 -2.56
N GLU A 328 17.56 8.08 -1.57
CA GLU A 328 17.25 8.69 -0.27
C GLU A 328 18.54 9.09 0.50
N SER A 329 19.64 8.36 0.32
CA SER A 329 20.94 8.71 0.90
C SER A 329 21.57 9.95 0.28
N ARG A 330 21.16 10.33 -0.95
CA ARG A 330 21.65 11.51 -1.67
C ARG A 330 20.78 12.74 -1.43
N MET A 331 19.45 12.53 -1.29
CA MET A 331 18.49 13.61 -1.05
C MET A 331 17.29 13.11 -0.25
N LYS A 332 16.69 14.00 0.52
CA LYS A 332 15.55 13.66 1.36
C LYS A 332 14.25 13.75 0.56
N PHE A 333 13.51 12.66 0.44
CA PHE A 333 12.25 12.60 -0.32
C PHE A 333 11.22 13.64 0.12
N TRP A 334 11.17 13.99 1.40
CA TRP A 334 10.24 15.01 1.90
C TRP A 334 10.65 16.45 1.59
N LEU A 335 11.82 16.68 0.99
CA LEU A 335 12.30 18.01 0.56
C LEU A 335 12.13 18.22 -0.94
N ILE A 336 11.83 17.19 -1.71
CA ILE A 336 11.63 17.28 -3.16
C ILE A 336 10.14 17.13 -3.51
N THR A 337 9.71 17.85 -4.53
CA THR A 337 8.35 17.81 -5.06
C THR A 337 8.38 17.63 -6.58
N PRO A 338 7.30 17.16 -7.21
CA PRO A 338 7.22 17.06 -8.67
C PRO A 338 7.46 18.41 -9.34
N HIS A 339 8.35 18.44 -10.33
CA HIS A 339 8.73 19.62 -11.13
C HIS A 339 8.83 19.25 -12.61
N MET A 340 7.77 18.69 -13.19
CA MET A 340 7.75 18.26 -14.59
C MET A 340 7.89 19.41 -15.58
N GLU A 341 7.58 20.64 -15.15
CA GLU A 341 7.74 21.86 -15.94
C GLU A 341 9.21 22.21 -16.22
N LEU A 342 10.16 21.67 -15.46
CA LEU A 342 11.60 21.80 -15.71
C LEU A 342 12.13 20.81 -16.75
N LEU A 343 11.30 19.89 -17.27
CA LEU A 343 11.68 18.94 -18.32
C LEU A 343 11.12 19.36 -19.67
N SER A 344 11.99 19.36 -20.69
CA SER A 344 11.61 19.48 -22.11
C SER A 344 12.25 18.37 -22.94
N ASP A 345 11.92 18.32 -24.24
CA ASP A 345 12.38 17.28 -25.18
C ASP A 345 12.08 15.85 -24.67
N ARG A 346 10.95 15.70 -24.00
CA ARG A 346 10.48 14.48 -23.35
C ARG A 346 9.27 13.91 -24.08
N THR A 347 9.32 12.61 -24.39
CA THR A 347 8.13 11.87 -24.82
C THR A 347 7.27 11.44 -23.63
N PRO A 348 5.96 11.13 -23.79
CA PRO A 348 5.15 10.57 -22.73
C PRO A 348 5.82 9.33 -22.11
N ASN A 349 5.79 9.21 -20.79
CA ASN A 349 6.37 8.13 -19.98
C ASN A 349 7.91 7.98 -20.06
N GLU A 350 8.65 8.84 -20.74
CA GLU A 350 10.11 8.70 -20.87
C GLU A 350 10.85 8.97 -19.54
N ALA A 351 10.49 10.06 -18.87
CA ALA A 351 11.15 10.44 -17.61
C ALA A 351 10.21 11.22 -16.68
N TYR A 352 10.51 11.18 -15.39
CA TYR A 352 9.79 11.90 -14.34
C TYR A 352 10.76 12.60 -13.40
N LEU A 353 10.41 13.80 -12.93
CA LEU A 353 11.28 14.65 -12.12
C LEU A 353 10.61 15.07 -10.82
N ALA A 354 11.36 14.90 -9.73
CA ALA A 354 11.10 15.60 -8.47
C ALA A 354 12.35 16.38 -8.06
N ALA A 355 12.17 17.58 -7.52
CA ALA A 355 13.30 18.45 -7.20
C ALA A 355 13.03 19.34 -5.97
N LYS A 356 14.11 19.85 -5.40
CA LYS A 356 14.20 21.11 -4.68
C LYS A 356 15.05 22.03 -5.54
N PRO A 357 14.40 22.86 -6.39
CA PRO A 357 15.12 23.62 -7.41
C PRO A 357 16.28 24.42 -6.84
N GLY A 358 17.43 24.36 -7.52
CA GLY A 358 18.68 24.99 -7.08
C GLY A 358 19.51 24.17 -6.07
N GLU A 359 18.96 23.10 -5.49
CA GLU A 359 19.68 22.26 -4.52
C GLU A 359 19.83 20.81 -4.99
N CYS A 360 18.72 20.14 -5.37
CA CYS A 360 18.78 18.75 -5.82
C CYS A 360 17.61 18.38 -6.73
N TYR A 361 17.87 17.40 -7.61
CA TYR A 361 16.92 16.91 -8.63
C TYR A 361 17.03 15.39 -8.70
N ALA A 362 15.89 14.69 -8.61
CA ALA A 362 15.77 13.26 -8.83
C ALA A 362 15.05 13.01 -10.16
N LEU A 363 15.75 12.50 -11.14
CA LEU A 363 15.23 12.25 -12.48
C LEU A 363 15.19 10.74 -12.74
N TYR A 364 14.00 10.20 -12.94
CA TYR A 364 13.78 8.79 -13.27
C TYR A 364 13.47 8.63 -14.76
N PHE A 365 14.26 7.79 -15.44
CA PHE A 365 14.02 7.32 -16.80
C PHE A 365 13.38 5.93 -16.73
N THR A 366 12.27 5.72 -17.42
CA THR A 366 11.54 4.44 -17.42
C THR A 366 12.29 3.38 -18.23
N ASN A 367 12.81 3.73 -19.40
CA ASN A 367 13.49 2.78 -20.29
C ASN A 367 14.64 3.45 -21.09
N GLY A 368 15.52 4.14 -20.39
CA GLY A 368 16.56 4.93 -21.06
C GLY A 368 15.99 6.20 -21.68
N GLY A 369 16.68 6.77 -22.66
CA GLY A 369 16.26 8.00 -23.34
C GLY A 369 17.11 9.20 -22.98
N SER A 370 16.65 10.38 -23.40
CA SER A 370 17.34 11.67 -23.24
C SER A 370 16.34 12.79 -23.13
N VAL A 371 16.50 13.65 -22.13
CA VAL A 371 15.61 14.78 -21.88
C VAL A 371 16.43 16.04 -21.60
N SER A 372 15.84 17.20 -21.77
CA SER A 372 16.43 18.47 -21.37
C SER A 372 15.91 18.88 -19.99
N LEU A 373 16.83 19.19 -19.07
CA LEU A 373 16.55 19.70 -17.72
C LEU A 373 16.90 21.20 -17.67
N ASP A 374 15.91 22.02 -17.32
CA ASP A 374 16.11 23.46 -17.15
C ASP A 374 16.74 23.77 -15.79
N LEU A 375 18.01 24.20 -15.82
CA LEU A 375 18.77 24.70 -14.68
C LEU A 375 19.06 26.20 -14.79
N THR A 376 18.35 26.97 -15.64
CA THR A 376 18.59 28.40 -15.83
C THR A 376 18.49 29.20 -14.53
N GLY A 377 17.58 28.83 -13.62
CA GLY A 377 17.43 29.42 -12.30
C GLY A 377 18.39 28.89 -11.23
N ALA A 378 19.32 28.00 -11.56
CA ALA A 378 20.15 27.26 -10.62
C ALA A 378 21.63 27.33 -10.99
N ALA A 379 22.31 28.42 -10.65
CA ALA A 379 23.74 28.59 -10.91
C ALA A 379 24.60 27.65 -10.04
N GLY A 380 25.81 27.31 -10.53
CA GLY A 380 26.79 26.45 -9.84
C GLY A 380 26.89 25.08 -10.45
N THR A 381 27.73 24.23 -9.86
CA THR A 381 28.00 22.85 -10.33
C THR A 381 27.20 21.84 -9.52
N PHE A 382 26.72 20.81 -10.19
CA PHE A 382 25.94 19.72 -9.59
C PHE A 382 26.64 18.39 -9.87
N ASP A 383 26.74 17.55 -8.83
CA ASP A 383 27.17 16.16 -8.96
C ASP A 383 26.01 15.28 -9.44
N ILE A 384 26.29 14.37 -10.38
CA ILE A 384 25.33 13.36 -10.84
C ILE A 384 25.75 11.98 -10.35
N THR A 385 24.85 11.30 -9.67
CA THR A 385 24.97 9.88 -9.33
C THR A 385 23.93 9.08 -10.10
N TRP A 386 24.38 8.15 -10.95
CA TRP A 386 23.52 7.26 -11.69
C TRP A 386 23.24 5.98 -10.91
N ILE A 387 21.96 5.65 -10.72
CA ILE A 387 21.48 4.47 -10.01
C ILE A 387 20.72 3.60 -10.99
N SER A 388 21.14 2.34 -11.16
CA SER A 388 20.42 1.36 -11.94
C SER A 388 19.24 0.80 -11.13
N VAL A 389 18.02 0.95 -11.63
CA VAL A 389 16.82 0.44 -11.01
C VAL A 389 16.81 -1.09 -11.00
N ALA A 390 17.20 -1.71 -12.11
CA ALA A 390 17.23 -3.17 -12.26
C ALA A 390 18.30 -3.86 -11.39
N MET A 391 19.39 -3.15 -11.06
CA MET A 391 20.50 -3.70 -10.27
C MET A 391 20.48 -3.25 -8.81
N GLY A 392 19.69 -2.24 -8.45
CA GLY A 392 19.63 -1.69 -7.10
C GLY A 392 20.95 -1.09 -6.62
N ARG A 393 21.80 -0.54 -7.53
CA ARG A 393 23.12 -0.04 -7.20
C ARG A 393 23.53 1.18 -8.02
N ILE A 394 24.49 1.93 -7.47
CA ILE A 394 25.20 3.00 -8.20
C ILE A 394 26.06 2.36 -9.29
N VAL A 395 26.07 2.99 -10.47
CA VAL A 395 26.90 2.58 -11.60
C VAL A 395 27.91 3.67 -11.90
N GLU A 396 29.21 3.32 -11.86
CA GLU A 396 30.30 4.22 -12.17
C GLU A 396 30.70 4.11 -13.67
N SER A 397 31.13 5.24 -14.25
CA SER A 397 31.48 5.36 -15.67
C SER A 397 32.67 4.49 -16.11
N SER A 398 33.39 3.89 -15.18
CA SER A 398 34.63 3.11 -15.45
C SER A 398 34.37 1.59 -15.61
N GLN A 399 33.17 1.11 -15.46
CA GLN A 399 32.89 -0.33 -15.62
C GLN A 399 32.83 -0.71 -17.11
N ARG A 400 33.74 -1.56 -17.56
CA ARG A 400 33.76 -2.18 -18.90
C ARG A 400 32.44 -2.92 -19.14
N GLY A 401 31.66 -2.52 -20.13
CA GLY A 401 30.43 -3.22 -20.43
C GLY A 401 29.44 -2.46 -21.33
N GLY A 402 29.91 -1.58 -22.21
CA GLY A 402 29.05 -0.92 -23.20
C GLY A 402 28.21 0.24 -22.67
N TYR A 403 28.52 0.73 -21.47
CA TYR A 403 27.91 1.95 -20.93
C TYR A 403 28.48 3.18 -21.64
N ARG A 404 27.60 4.13 -22.00
CA ARG A 404 28.02 5.46 -22.46
C ARG A 404 28.83 6.11 -21.34
N LEU A 405 29.84 6.91 -21.68
CA LEU A 405 30.52 7.79 -20.71
C LEU A 405 29.45 8.65 -20.04
N MET A 406 29.35 8.54 -18.72
CA MET A 406 28.38 9.28 -17.92
C MET A 406 29.05 10.53 -17.38
N ASP A 407 28.38 11.65 -17.54
CA ASP A 407 28.80 12.87 -16.89
C ASP A 407 28.69 12.69 -15.38
N LYS A 408 29.72 13.07 -14.65
CA LYS A 408 29.73 13.06 -13.17
C LYS A 408 29.29 14.40 -12.60
N THR A 409 29.38 15.44 -13.38
CA THR A 409 29.03 16.81 -13.01
C THR A 409 28.38 17.53 -14.18
N ILE A 410 27.49 18.45 -13.87
CA ILE A 410 26.90 19.41 -14.81
C ILE A 410 26.93 20.81 -14.21
N ASP A 411 27.07 21.81 -15.07
CA ASP A 411 26.96 23.21 -14.67
C ASP A 411 25.51 23.67 -14.81
N GLY A 412 25.02 24.42 -13.82
CA GLY A 412 23.75 25.12 -13.87
C GLY A 412 23.81 26.45 -14.60
N GLY A 413 22.71 27.20 -14.57
CA GLY A 413 22.58 28.49 -15.26
C GLY A 413 22.09 28.36 -16.70
N HIS A 414 21.85 27.20 -17.21
CA HIS A 414 21.34 26.94 -18.57
C HIS A 414 20.53 25.61 -18.62
N VAL A 415 19.95 25.33 -19.79
CA VAL A 415 19.30 24.05 -20.05
C VAL A 415 20.37 23.01 -20.39
N VAL A 416 20.31 21.85 -19.74
CA VAL A 416 21.24 20.73 -19.93
C VAL A 416 20.54 19.51 -20.47
N THR A 417 21.14 18.79 -21.40
CA THR A 417 20.63 17.53 -21.90
C THR A 417 21.18 16.38 -21.06
N LEU A 418 20.32 15.58 -20.47
CA LEU A 418 20.65 14.39 -19.70
C LEU A 418 20.23 13.15 -20.46
N SER A 419 21.17 12.22 -20.64
CA SER A 419 20.91 10.93 -21.29
C SER A 419 21.16 9.80 -20.31
N ALA A 420 20.18 8.89 -20.19
CA ALA A 420 20.35 7.67 -19.42
C ALA A 420 21.50 6.81 -19.99
N PRO A 421 22.25 6.07 -19.14
CA PRO A 421 23.43 5.31 -19.58
C PRO A 421 23.15 4.29 -20.68
N HIS A 422 22.00 3.65 -20.66
CA HIS A 422 21.49 2.74 -21.70
C HIS A 422 20.01 2.43 -21.49
N LYS A 423 19.43 1.48 -22.27
CA LYS A 423 18.05 0.98 -22.06
C LYS A 423 17.86 0.42 -20.66
N GLY A 424 16.64 0.53 -20.14
CA GLY A 424 16.22 0.12 -18.80
C GLY A 424 15.94 1.29 -17.87
N GLY A 425 15.46 0.98 -16.67
CA GLY A 425 15.13 1.97 -15.64
C GLY A 425 16.39 2.56 -14.99
N TRP A 426 16.47 3.90 -14.94
CA TRP A 426 17.59 4.64 -14.36
C TRP A 426 17.12 5.82 -13.50
N VAL A 427 17.84 6.07 -12.43
CA VAL A 427 17.66 7.30 -11.66
C VAL A 427 18.95 8.10 -11.65
N ALA A 428 18.86 9.38 -12.02
CA ALA A 428 19.92 10.36 -11.81
C ALA A 428 19.62 11.15 -10.53
N ALA A 429 20.47 11.00 -9.52
CA ALA A 429 20.49 11.87 -8.36
C ALA A 429 21.46 13.03 -8.63
N ILE A 430 20.93 14.24 -8.78
CA ILE A 430 21.66 15.45 -9.14
C ILE A 430 21.65 16.35 -7.91
N VAL A 431 22.82 16.65 -7.35
CA VAL A 431 22.94 17.38 -6.08
C VAL A 431 23.98 18.49 -6.24
N ARG A 432 23.65 19.69 -5.77
CA ARG A 432 24.55 20.84 -5.79
C ARG A 432 25.79 20.55 -4.94
N GLN A 433 26.99 20.90 -5.49
CA GLN A 433 28.25 20.85 -4.77
C GLN A 433 28.33 21.84 -3.61
#